data_f57143f321613f53930e85b6420b1ea9
#
_entry.id   f57143f321613f53930e85b6420b1ea9
#
_cell.length_a   1.000
_cell.length_b   1.000
_cell.length_c   1.000
_cell.angle_alpha   90.00
_cell.angle_beta   90.00
_cell.angle_gamma   90.00
#
_symmetry.space_group_name_H-M   'P 1'
#
loop_
_entity.id
_entity.type
_entity.pdbx_description
1 polymer ?
#
loop_
_entity_poly.entity_id
_entity_poly.type
_entity_poly.pdbx_seq_one_letter_code
_entity_poly.pdbx_strand_id
1 'polypeptide(L)'
;MDRRAFLTTVAAGWMVDTILPGKAPLAGRIIGASHGVGHLVRDGGAPTPSGPPDRADVVIVGAGIAGLSAAWRLAPAGLDVRVLELEQFLGGTSTWGDDGAAPHPWGAHYLAAPNPEARAALRLLEQMGVVKGWDAAGRPRFDPRVLCHAPQERIFYRGAWHPGLVPQDELDAHDRAEMERFSRFEDELTERVGADGKPVFQIPLAFSSRDPDTLALDRISMRAWLDREGYTSPFLRWYVRYACLDDFGAEPEEVSAWAALHYFAGRKLKTPELDGSHFLVWPEGNGKLVQALSERARATVTHGALVTGLDTIEGGRVEVRWLDVRDRAPRRTHARAVVVAAPAFVTRRLFPSAAARLPTRTSSPWVVANMHVERPIDPDMAWDSVLYDAAGLGYVDARHQLTELSARTVLTYYRAYGGPDVVGARKGLVVAPWEQIANDVLLDLAPAHPELREQITRMDVCVWGHAMPRPRPGFLGEQPFEPLVLLDERVAWAHADQPGMALFEESQASGVRAAEAVAPALGIALGSTWL
;
A
#
# COMPACT_ATOMS: atom_id res chain seq x y z
N MET A 1 9.68 26.78 0.26
CA MET A 1 8.55 27.26 -0.58
C MET A 1 8.27 28.70 -0.18
N ASP A 2 8.41 29.60 -1.12
CA ASP A 2 8.17 31.04 -0.90
C ASP A 2 6.66 31.28 -0.75
N ARG A 3 6.27 32.18 0.18
CA ARG A 3 4.88 32.60 0.40
C ARG A 3 4.18 33.10 -0.88
N ARG A 4 4.94 33.53 -1.88
CA ARG A 4 4.42 33.93 -3.20
C ARG A 4 3.94 32.75 -4.04
N ALA A 5 4.56 31.57 -3.96
CA ALA A 5 4.13 30.37 -4.67
C ALA A 5 2.81 29.81 -4.11
N PHE A 6 2.58 29.94 -2.80
CA PHE A 6 1.33 29.52 -2.16
C PHE A 6 0.14 30.41 -2.55
N LEU A 7 0.37 31.73 -2.66
CA LEU A 7 -0.71 32.68 -3.02
C LEU A 7 -1.04 32.66 -4.52
N THR A 8 -0.12 32.27 -5.40
CA THR A 8 -0.41 32.10 -6.84
C THR A 8 -1.24 30.84 -7.11
N THR A 9 -1.08 29.78 -6.33
CA THR A 9 -1.88 28.56 -6.45
C THR A 9 -3.33 28.77 -5.97
N VAL A 10 -3.55 29.62 -4.97
CA VAL A 10 -4.91 29.95 -4.48
C VAL A 10 -5.70 30.81 -5.46
N ALA A 11 -5.02 31.65 -6.26
CA ALA A 11 -5.70 32.49 -7.28
C ALA A 11 -6.10 31.73 -8.55
N ALA A 12 -5.45 30.59 -8.84
CA ALA A 12 -5.77 29.74 -10.00
C ALA A 12 -7.01 28.85 -9.77
N GLY A 13 -7.37 28.57 -8.51
CA GLY A 13 -8.52 27.71 -8.17
C GLY A 13 -9.89 28.24 -8.56
N TRP A 14 -10.01 29.52 -8.97
CA TRP A 14 -11.27 30.16 -9.40
C TRP A 14 -11.44 30.19 -10.93
N MET A 15 -10.47 29.70 -11.72
CA MET A 15 -10.49 29.86 -13.18
C MET A 15 -11.01 28.66 -13.97
N VAL A 16 -11.21 27.48 -13.39
CA VAL A 16 -11.58 26.29 -14.18
C VAL A 16 -13.07 26.25 -14.53
N ASP A 17 -13.95 26.81 -13.69
CA ASP A 17 -15.38 26.95 -14.03
C ASP A 17 -15.67 28.06 -15.03
N THR A 18 -14.71 28.97 -15.26
CA THR A 18 -14.88 30.13 -16.15
C THR A 18 -14.35 29.90 -17.57
N ILE A 19 -13.63 28.80 -17.85
CA ILE A 19 -12.93 28.62 -19.14
C ILE A 19 -13.77 27.91 -20.21
N LEU A 20 -14.83 27.19 -19.85
CA LEU A 20 -15.69 26.50 -20.82
C LEU A 20 -17.18 26.86 -20.61
N PRO A 21 -17.69 27.87 -21.28
CA PRO A 21 -19.11 28.19 -21.22
C PRO A 21 -19.94 27.05 -21.84
N GLY A 22 -20.81 26.41 -21.04
CA GLY A 22 -21.84 25.50 -21.51
C GLY A 22 -21.73 24.05 -21.06
N LYS A 23 -20.70 23.64 -20.27
CA LYS A 23 -20.64 22.28 -19.71
C LYS A 23 -21.08 22.22 -18.24
N ALA A 24 -21.74 21.11 -17.88
CA ALA A 24 -22.03 20.81 -16.48
C ALA A 24 -20.72 20.71 -15.66
N PRO A 25 -20.74 21.14 -14.39
CA PRO A 25 -19.61 20.95 -13.49
C PRO A 25 -19.19 19.48 -13.45
N LEU A 26 -17.89 19.19 -13.28
CA LEU A 26 -17.42 17.82 -13.10
C LEU A 26 -18.03 17.25 -11.81
N ALA A 27 -18.71 16.12 -11.94
CA ALA A 27 -19.25 15.42 -10.79
C ALA A 27 -18.14 14.66 -10.04
N GLY A 28 -18.27 14.56 -8.72
CA GLY A 28 -17.35 13.77 -7.91
C GLY A 28 -17.49 14.03 -6.42
N ARG A 29 -16.70 13.35 -5.63
CA ARG A 29 -16.71 13.46 -4.17
C ARG A 29 -15.38 12.99 -3.58
N ILE A 30 -15.10 13.41 -2.34
CA ILE A 30 -14.07 12.76 -1.53
C ILE A 30 -14.70 11.54 -0.87
N ILE A 31 -14.05 10.39 -1.03
CA ILE A 31 -14.39 9.13 -0.37
C ILE A 31 -13.18 8.64 0.44
N GLY A 32 -13.35 7.57 1.21
CA GLY A 32 -12.25 6.89 1.90
C GLY A 32 -12.27 7.13 3.40
N ALA A 33 -11.09 7.23 4.00
CA ALA A 33 -10.88 7.09 5.43
C ALA A 33 -11.74 8.02 6.29
N SER A 34 -12.46 7.43 7.26
CA SER A 34 -13.36 8.11 8.20
C SER A 34 -12.59 8.86 9.29
N HIS A 35 -11.70 9.79 8.90
CA HIS A 35 -10.81 10.49 9.83
C HIS A 35 -11.56 11.22 10.96
N GLY A 36 -12.72 11.81 10.68
CA GLY A 36 -13.54 12.50 11.69
C GLY A 36 -14.00 11.59 12.82
N VAL A 37 -14.26 10.31 12.53
CA VAL A 37 -14.58 9.29 13.52
C VAL A 37 -13.32 8.71 14.17
N GLY A 38 -12.33 8.35 13.36
CA GLY A 38 -11.07 7.78 13.84
C GLY A 38 -10.33 8.69 14.82
N HIS A 39 -10.42 10.01 14.65
CA HIS A 39 -9.83 10.98 15.54
C HIS A 39 -10.46 11.03 16.96
N LEU A 40 -11.65 10.46 17.17
CA LEU A 40 -12.22 10.31 18.51
C LEU A 40 -11.29 9.54 19.46
N VAL A 41 -10.56 8.55 18.93
CA VAL A 41 -9.53 7.81 19.72
C VAL A 41 -8.36 8.72 20.08
N ARG A 42 -7.94 9.60 19.17
CA ARG A 42 -6.87 10.56 19.41
C ARG A 42 -7.27 11.61 20.45
N ASP A 43 -8.50 12.08 20.36
CA ASP A 43 -8.99 13.24 21.12
C ASP A 43 -9.66 12.83 22.44
N GLY A 44 -9.73 11.53 22.76
CA GLY A 44 -10.30 11.02 24.01
C GLY A 44 -11.83 11.17 24.11
N GLY A 45 -12.51 11.39 22.98
CA GLY A 45 -13.95 11.66 22.92
C GLY A 45 -14.85 10.41 22.86
N ALA A 46 -14.31 9.22 22.96
CA ALA A 46 -15.10 7.99 22.86
C ALA A 46 -15.83 7.68 24.19
N PRO A 47 -17.15 7.44 24.17
CA PRO A 47 -17.91 7.12 25.37
C PRO A 47 -17.54 5.72 25.90
N THR A 48 -17.64 5.57 27.24
CA THR A 48 -17.38 4.28 27.90
C THR A 48 -18.61 3.37 27.84
N PRO A 49 -18.45 2.08 27.47
CA PRO A 49 -19.57 1.13 27.45
C PRO A 49 -20.07 0.78 28.85
N SER A 50 -21.40 0.73 29.03
CA SER A 50 -22.06 0.37 30.28
C SER A 50 -22.86 -0.94 30.23
N GLY A 51 -23.12 -1.48 29.04
CA GLY A 51 -23.86 -2.72 28.82
C GLY A 51 -23.06 -4.00 29.13
N PRO A 52 -23.68 -5.19 29.13
CA PRO A 52 -22.97 -6.45 29.26
C PRO A 52 -22.03 -6.67 28.07
N PRO A 53 -20.89 -7.36 28.29
CA PRO A 53 -19.98 -7.65 27.19
C PRO A 53 -20.50 -8.77 26.28
N ASP A 54 -20.33 -8.60 25.00
CA ASP A 54 -20.34 -9.72 24.06
C ASP A 54 -19.12 -10.63 24.29
N ARG A 55 -19.14 -11.83 23.73
CA ARG A 55 -18.03 -12.78 23.83
C ARG A 55 -17.58 -13.24 22.46
N ALA A 56 -16.28 -13.46 22.30
CA ALA A 56 -15.65 -14.06 21.14
C ALA A 56 -14.44 -14.90 21.56
N ASP A 57 -14.00 -15.81 20.72
CA ASP A 57 -12.70 -16.46 20.93
C ASP A 57 -11.59 -15.49 20.55
N VAL A 58 -11.68 -14.86 19.38
CA VAL A 58 -10.70 -13.89 18.90
C VAL A 58 -11.39 -12.64 18.39
N VAL A 59 -10.88 -11.48 18.79
CA VAL A 59 -11.21 -10.21 18.16
C VAL A 59 -10.00 -9.73 17.35
N ILE A 60 -10.25 -9.35 16.10
CA ILE A 60 -9.26 -8.74 15.21
C ILE A 60 -9.67 -7.29 14.98
N VAL A 61 -8.76 -6.35 15.23
CA VAL A 61 -8.98 -4.92 15.08
C VAL A 61 -8.42 -4.47 13.74
N GLY A 62 -9.30 -4.17 12.78
CA GLY A 62 -8.97 -3.78 11.41
C GLY A 62 -9.04 -4.93 10.42
N ALA A 63 -9.68 -4.66 9.26
CA ALA A 63 -9.87 -5.58 8.15
C ALA A 63 -8.99 -5.24 6.93
N GLY A 64 -7.79 -4.71 7.17
CA GLY A 64 -6.73 -4.62 6.17
C GLY A 64 -6.10 -5.98 5.87
N ILE A 65 -5.10 -6.02 4.99
CA ILE A 65 -4.41 -7.27 4.61
C ILE A 65 -3.93 -8.06 5.83
N ALA A 66 -3.32 -7.41 6.82
CA ALA A 66 -2.82 -8.09 8.02
C ALA A 66 -3.94 -8.73 8.84
N GLY A 67 -5.05 -8.00 9.08
CA GLY A 67 -6.18 -8.51 9.86
C GLY A 67 -6.91 -9.66 9.16
N LEU A 68 -7.18 -9.52 7.87
CA LEU A 68 -7.80 -10.59 7.07
C LEU A 68 -6.89 -11.81 6.96
N SER A 69 -5.57 -11.65 6.88
CA SER A 69 -4.61 -12.74 6.88
C SER A 69 -4.54 -13.47 8.22
N ALA A 70 -4.67 -12.74 9.33
CA ALA A 70 -4.79 -13.35 10.65
C ALA A 70 -6.08 -14.18 10.77
N ALA A 71 -7.22 -13.63 10.33
CA ALA A 71 -8.48 -14.35 10.30
C ALA A 71 -8.41 -15.60 9.41
N TRP A 72 -7.82 -15.49 8.22
CA TRP A 72 -7.61 -16.62 7.31
C TRP A 72 -6.74 -17.71 7.93
N ARG A 73 -5.66 -17.34 8.64
CA ARG A 73 -4.80 -18.31 9.33
C ARG A 73 -5.50 -19.04 10.47
N LEU A 74 -6.44 -18.37 11.16
CA LEU A 74 -7.24 -18.95 12.24
C LEU A 74 -8.45 -19.76 11.76
N ALA A 75 -8.91 -19.57 10.51
CA ALA A 75 -10.12 -20.17 9.98
C ALA A 75 -10.23 -21.70 10.16
N PRO A 76 -9.14 -22.50 10.01
CA PRO A 76 -9.21 -23.95 10.20
C PRO A 76 -9.51 -24.39 11.64
N ALA A 77 -9.33 -23.51 12.64
CA ALA A 77 -9.52 -23.86 14.05
C ALA A 77 -10.98 -23.81 14.50
N GLY A 78 -11.90 -23.33 13.66
CA GLY A 78 -13.35 -23.30 13.97
C GLY A 78 -13.72 -22.38 15.14
N LEU A 79 -12.94 -21.33 15.39
CA LEU A 79 -13.15 -20.35 16.46
C LEU A 79 -14.21 -19.30 16.08
N ASP A 80 -14.87 -18.71 17.09
CA ASP A 80 -15.62 -17.46 16.91
C ASP A 80 -14.65 -16.30 16.73
N VAL A 81 -14.32 -15.97 15.47
CA VAL A 81 -13.44 -14.87 15.09
C VAL A 81 -14.28 -13.67 14.65
N ARG A 82 -14.10 -12.54 15.32
CA ARG A 82 -14.78 -11.28 14.98
C ARG A 82 -13.77 -10.23 14.55
N VAL A 83 -14.03 -9.64 13.38
CA VAL A 83 -13.22 -8.53 12.86
C VAL A 83 -14.00 -7.23 13.05
N LEU A 84 -13.41 -6.27 13.75
CA LEU A 84 -13.95 -4.94 13.96
C LEU A 84 -13.27 -3.96 13.00
N GLU A 85 -14.00 -3.49 11.99
CA GLU A 85 -13.51 -2.58 10.95
C GLU A 85 -14.20 -1.21 11.09
N LEU A 86 -13.38 -0.15 11.11
CA LEU A 86 -13.89 1.23 11.18
C LEU A 86 -14.66 1.62 9.92
N GLU A 87 -14.13 1.25 8.76
CA GLU A 87 -14.68 1.66 7.48
C GLU A 87 -15.86 0.79 7.04
N GLN A 88 -16.61 1.28 6.03
CA GLN A 88 -17.70 0.51 5.43
C GLN A 88 -17.20 -0.47 4.35
N PHE A 89 -15.89 -0.53 4.14
CA PHE A 89 -15.23 -1.40 3.18
C PHE A 89 -14.08 -2.18 3.83
N LEU A 90 -13.62 -3.23 3.17
CA LEU A 90 -12.49 -4.07 3.59
C LEU A 90 -11.21 -3.67 2.86
N GLY A 91 -10.07 -4.13 3.36
CA GLY A 91 -8.80 -4.10 2.67
C GLY A 91 -7.85 -2.97 3.06
N GLY A 92 -8.32 -1.94 3.81
CA GLY A 92 -7.50 -0.77 4.09
C GLY A 92 -7.04 -0.11 2.79
N THR A 93 -5.75 0.15 2.59
CA THR A 93 -5.20 0.73 1.35
C THR A 93 -5.26 -0.20 0.12
N SER A 94 -5.64 -1.46 0.29
CA SER A 94 -5.89 -2.41 -0.80
C SER A 94 -7.37 -2.53 -1.17
N THR A 95 -8.21 -1.60 -0.73
CA THR A 95 -9.65 -1.59 -1.07
C THR A 95 -9.88 -1.26 -2.54
N TRP A 96 -11.09 -1.55 -3.01
CA TRP A 96 -11.50 -1.37 -4.41
C TRP A 96 -12.90 -0.78 -4.51
N GLY A 97 -13.27 -0.31 -5.69
CA GLY A 97 -14.61 0.08 -6.06
C GLY A 97 -15.09 -0.67 -7.30
N ASP A 98 -16.41 -0.76 -7.41
CA ASP A 98 -17.10 -1.22 -8.61
C ASP A 98 -18.43 -0.49 -8.67
N ASP A 99 -18.59 0.38 -9.66
CA ASP A 99 -19.82 1.14 -9.88
C ASP A 99 -20.51 0.75 -11.20
N GLY A 100 -20.11 -0.40 -11.75
CA GLY A 100 -20.65 -0.94 -13.00
C GLY A 100 -20.02 -0.40 -14.27
N ALA A 101 -19.03 0.53 -14.18
CA ALA A 101 -18.22 0.93 -15.32
C ALA A 101 -17.04 -0.04 -15.51
N ALA A 102 -16.21 -0.16 -14.50
CA ALA A 102 -15.16 -1.16 -14.34
C ALA A 102 -14.79 -1.26 -12.85
N PRO A 103 -14.49 -2.45 -12.33
CA PRO A 103 -13.81 -2.55 -11.05
C PRO A 103 -12.50 -1.79 -11.08
N HIS A 104 -12.13 -1.12 -9.97
CA HIS A 104 -10.94 -0.27 -9.94
C HIS A 104 -10.34 -0.17 -8.53
N PRO A 105 -9.01 0.02 -8.39
CA PRO A 105 -8.36 0.14 -7.09
C PRO A 105 -8.61 1.51 -6.44
N TRP A 106 -8.56 1.53 -5.09
CA TRP A 106 -8.52 2.75 -4.30
C TRP A 106 -7.17 2.98 -3.62
N GLY A 107 -6.14 2.25 -4.03
CA GLY A 107 -4.78 2.32 -3.51
C GLY A 107 -3.89 1.30 -4.19
N ALA A 108 -3.42 0.28 -3.47
CA ALA A 108 -2.54 -0.75 -4.00
C ALA A 108 -3.19 -1.47 -5.20
N HIS A 109 -2.50 -1.50 -6.34
CA HIS A 109 -3.08 -1.91 -7.61
C HIS A 109 -2.35 -3.06 -8.31
N TYR A 110 -1.22 -3.52 -7.78
CA TYR A 110 -0.51 -4.70 -8.28
C TYR A 110 0.12 -5.52 -7.14
N LEU A 111 0.49 -6.75 -7.44
CA LEU A 111 1.36 -7.58 -6.65
C LEU A 111 2.56 -7.96 -7.53
N ALA A 112 3.77 -7.63 -7.11
CA ALA A 112 4.95 -8.21 -7.77
C ALA A 112 4.91 -9.73 -7.64
N ALA A 113 5.34 -10.48 -8.67
CA ALA A 113 5.36 -11.93 -8.62
C ALA A 113 6.15 -12.40 -7.38
N PRO A 114 5.49 -13.07 -6.40
CA PRO A 114 6.10 -13.32 -5.11
C PRO A 114 7.29 -14.26 -5.20
N ASN A 115 8.36 -13.93 -4.48
CA ASN A 115 9.51 -14.82 -4.31
C ASN A 115 9.08 -16.13 -3.61
N PRO A 116 9.82 -17.24 -3.78
CA PRO A 116 9.49 -18.54 -3.16
C PRO A 116 9.39 -18.48 -1.62
N GLU A 117 10.06 -17.54 -0.97
CA GLU A 117 10.03 -17.32 0.47
C GLU A 117 8.74 -16.63 0.95
N ALA A 118 8.01 -15.96 0.06
CA ALA A 118 6.71 -15.36 0.37
C ALA A 118 5.59 -16.42 0.44
N ARG A 119 5.79 -17.45 1.29
CA ARG A 119 4.97 -18.67 1.33
C ARG A 119 3.48 -18.39 1.60
N ALA A 120 3.18 -17.42 2.47
CA ALA A 120 1.78 -17.06 2.73
C ALA A 120 1.11 -16.47 1.48
N ALA A 121 1.81 -15.61 0.72
CA ALA A 121 1.30 -15.05 -0.53
C ALA A 121 1.09 -16.14 -1.59
N LEU A 122 2.07 -16.99 -1.78
CA LEU A 122 1.97 -18.12 -2.72
C LEU A 122 0.83 -19.08 -2.36
N ARG A 123 0.64 -19.38 -1.07
CA ARG A 123 -0.48 -20.20 -0.59
C ARG A 123 -1.85 -19.56 -0.92
N LEU A 124 -1.99 -18.26 -0.74
CA LEU A 124 -3.22 -17.57 -1.13
C LEU A 124 -3.44 -17.66 -2.64
N LEU A 125 -2.41 -17.40 -3.44
CA LEU A 125 -2.46 -17.47 -4.89
C LEU A 125 -2.75 -18.88 -5.42
N GLU A 126 -2.23 -19.92 -4.75
CA GLU A 126 -2.61 -21.33 -5.04
C GLU A 126 -4.10 -21.56 -4.77
N GLN A 127 -4.61 -21.12 -3.62
CA GLN A 127 -6.03 -21.26 -3.27
C GLN A 127 -6.96 -20.45 -4.17
N MET A 128 -6.47 -19.38 -4.78
CA MET A 128 -7.16 -18.62 -5.81
C MET A 128 -7.08 -19.28 -7.20
N GLY A 129 -6.25 -20.31 -7.37
CA GLY A 129 -5.97 -20.92 -8.66
C GLY A 129 -5.11 -20.06 -9.58
N VAL A 130 -4.41 -19.07 -9.03
CA VAL A 130 -3.47 -18.19 -9.76
C VAL A 130 -2.14 -18.90 -9.99
N VAL A 131 -1.63 -19.63 -9.00
CA VAL A 131 -0.49 -20.54 -9.20
C VAL A 131 -1.01 -21.82 -9.86
N LYS A 132 -0.53 -22.09 -11.07
CA LYS A 132 -0.92 -23.26 -11.90
C LYS A 132 -0.02 -24.46 -11.70
N GLY A 133 1.10 -24.30 -11.04
CA GLY A 133 2.09 -25.36 -10.81
C GLY A 133 3.44 -24.78 -10.43
N TRP A 134 4.43 -25.65 -10.39
CA TRP A 134 5.81 -25.33 -10.00
C TRP A 134 6.76 -25.88 -11.06
N ASP A 135 7.84 -25.17 -11.32
CA ASP A 135 8.88 -25.66 -12.21
C ASP A 135 9.84 -26.64 -11.47
N ALA A 136 10.82 -27.20 -12.19
CA ALA A 136 11.79 -28.14 -11.63
C ALA A 136 12.71 -27.50 -10.56
N ALA A 137 12.82 -26.17 -10.53
CA ALA A 137 13.58 -25.41 -9.53
C ALA A 137 12.71 -24.99 -8.33
N GLY A 138 11.42 -25.41 -8.29
CA GLY A 138 10.50 -25.02 -7.23
C GLY A 138 10.01 -23.58 -7.31
N ARG A 139 10.04 -22.96 -8.51
CA ARG A 139 9.52 -21.61 -8.74
C ARG A 139 8.06 -21.69 -9.20
N PRO A 140 7.18 -20.77 -8.73
CA PRO A 140 5.77 -20.79 -9.09
C PRO A 140 5.55 -20.42 -10.57
N ARG A 141 4.58 -21.09 -11.19
CA ARG A 141 4.06 -20.76 -12.52
C ARG A 141 2.68 -20.16 -12.39
N PHE A 142 2.51 -18.94 -12.88
CA PHE A 142 1.26 -18.20 -12.73
C PHE A 142 0.31 -18.39 -13.93
N ASP A 143 -0.97 -18.15 -13.69
CA ASP A 143 -1.98 -18.05 -14.76
C ASP A 143 -1.63 -16.85 -15.65
N PRO A 144 -1.40 -17.04 -16.98
CA PRO A 144 -1.07 -15.92 -17.86
C PRO A 144 -2.11 -14.78 -17.86
N ARG A 145 -3.38 -15.09 -17.54
CA ARG A 145 -4.45 -14.09 -17.52
C ARG A 145 -4.35 -13.06 -16.42
N VAL A 146 -3.54 -13.31 -15.38
CA VAL A 146 -3.30 -12.36 -14.28
C VAL A 146 -1.94 -11.69 -14.36
N LEU A 147 -1.10 -12.11 -15.30
CA LEU A 147 0.12 -11.36 -15.61
C LEU A 147 -0.25 -10.06 -16.32
N CYS A 148 0.43 -8.98 -16.00
CA CYS A 148 0.20 -7.72 -16.69
C CYS A 148 0.50 -7.87 -18.18
N HIS A 149 -0.51 -7.64 -19.04
CA HIS A 149 -0.34 -7.75 -20.48
C HIS A 149 0.43 -6.56 -21.05
N ALA A 150 1.08 -6.77 -22.21
CA ALA A 150 1.69 -5.68 -22.95
C ALA A 150 0.62 -4.80 -23.66
N PRO A 151 0.82 -3.48 -23.74
CA PRO A 151 1.92 -2.71 -23.14
C PRO A 151 1.68 -2.50 -21.63
N GLN A 152 2.70 -2.81 -20.82
CA GLN A 152 2.59 -2.74 -19.35
C GLN A 152 2.71 -1.32 -18.86
N GLU A 153 3.75 -0.62 -19.30
CA GLU A 153 4.12 0.71 -18.86
C GLU A 153 4.47 1.60 -20.05
N ARG A 154 4.23 2.89 -19.89
CA ARG A 154 4.69 3.93 -20.81
C ARG A 154 5.00 5.20 -20.05
N ILE A 155 5.90 6.02 -20.58
CA ILE A 155 6.27 7.30 -19.99
C ILE A 155 5.96 8.45 -20.95
N PHE A 156 5.37 9.53 -20.43
CA PHE A 156 5.27 10.80 -21.13
C PHE A 156 6.53 11.61 -20.86
N TYR A 157 7.37 11.75 -21.87
CA TYR A 157 8.66 12.39 -21.78
C TYR A 157 8.86 13.34 -22.97
N ARG A 158 9.27 14.58 -22.72
CA ARG A 158 9.51 15.60 -23.77
C ARG A 158 8.35 15.79 -24.76
N GLY A 159 7.12 15.68 -24.29
CA GLY A 159 5.91 15.93 -25.10
C GLY A 159 5.41 14.73 -25.92
N ALA A 160 5.95 13.53 -25.71
CA ALA A 160 5.52 12.31 -26.39
C ALA A 160 5.45 11.11 -25.45
N TRP A 161 4.63 10.11 -25.79
CA TRP A 161 4.59 8.82 -25.12
C TRP A 161 5.66 7.89 -25.66
N HIS A 162 6.38 7.21 -24.75
CA HIS A 162 7.40 6.21 -25.05
C HIS A 162 7.07 4.90 -24.32
N PRO A 163 7.29 3.72 -24.93
CA PRO A 163 7.12 2.43 -24.28
C PRO A 163 8.07 2.25 -23.10
N GLY A 164 7.57 1.67 -22.00
CA GLY A 164 8.32 1.45 -20.75
C GLY A 164 8.60 2.75 -20.00
N LEU A 165 9.36 2.65 -18.92
CA LEU A 165 9.71 3.79 -18.06
C LEU A 165 11.03 4.48 -18.48
N VAL A 166 11.78 3.90 -19.41
CA VAL A 166 13.08 4.43 -19.87
C VAL A 166 13.03 4.69 -21.38
N PRO A 167 12.86 5.95 -21.81
CA PRO A 167 12.77 6.32 -23.23
C PRO A 167 14.18 6.33 -23.86
N GLN A 168 14.73 5.15 -24.16
CA GLN A 168 16.12 4.94 -24.57
C GLN A 168 16.58 5.85 -25.71
N ASP A 169 15.72 6.08 -26.70
CA ASP A 169 16.05 6.87 -27.88
C ASP A 169 16.12 8.38 -27.60
N GLU A 170 15.49 8.85 -26.50
CA GLU A 170 15.41 10.25 -26.12
C GLU A 170 16.47 10.67 -25.09
N LEU A 171 17.12 9.69 -24.44
CA LEU A 171 18.16 9.96 -23.47
C LEU A 171 19.46 10.42 -24.17
N ASP A 172 20.16 11.35 -23.55
CA ASP A 172 21.51 11.68 -24.01
C ASP A 172 22.53 10.58 -23.64
N ALA A 173 23.77 10.74 -24.10
CA ALA A 173 24.82 9.74 -23.87
C ALA A 173 25.17 9.57 -22.38
N HIS A 174 25.07 10.65 -21.59
CA HIS A 174 25.36 10.62 -20.18
C HIS A 174 24.26 9.88 -19.41
N ASP A 175 22.99 10.22 -19.66
CA ASP A 175 21.83 9.56 -19.07
C ASP A 175 21.84 8.05 -19.37
N ARG A 176 22.06 7.67 -20.64
CA ARG A 176 22.16 6.25 -21.04
C ARG A 176 23.28 5.51 -20.29
N ALA A 177 24.48 6.09 -20.25
CA ALA A 177 25.62 5.44 -19.60
C ALA A 177 25.38 5.23 -18.08
N GLU A 178 24.77 6.20 -17.39
CA GLU A 178 24.45 6.06 -15.98
C GLU A 178 23.29 5.09 -15.74
N MET A 179 22.25 5.08 -16.59
CA MET A 179 21.18 4.08 -16.52
C MET A 179 21.71 2.66 -16.70
N GLU A 180 22.56 2.43 -17.71
CA GLU A 180 23.21 1.12 -17.92
C GLU A 180 24.10 0.71 -16.75
N ARG A 181 24.84 1.65 -16.16
CA ARG A 181 25.65 1.40 -14.96
C ARG A 181 24.79 1.01 -13.77
N PHE A 182 23.68 1.70 -13.58
CA PHE A 182 22.75 1.43 -12.49
C PHE A 182 22.06 0.06 -12.68
N SER A 183 21.59 -0.26 -13.89
CA SER A 183 20.97 -1.55 -14.19
C SER A 183 21.92 -2.73 -13.95
N ARG A 184 23.19 -2.62 -14.36
CA ARG A 184 24.20 -3.65 -14.02
C ARG A 184 24.37 -3.81 -12.51
N PHE A 185 24.37 -2.71 -11.78
CA PHE A 185 24.46 -2.75 -10.32
C PHE A 185 23.22 -3.40 -9.68
N GLU A 186 22.01 -3.14 -10.21
CA GLU A 186 20.79 -3.81 -9.78
C GLU A 186 20.87 -5.32 -9.99
N ASP A 187 21.32 -5.77 -11.16
CA ASP A 187 21.51 -7.18 -11.46
C ASP A 187 22.51 -7.85 -10.49
N GLU A 188 23.65 -7.19 -10.22
CA GLU A 188 24.63 -7.67 -9.25
C GLU A 188 24.05 -7.78 -7.83
N LEU A 189 23.26 -6.78 -7.39
CA LEU A 189 22.61 -6.80 -6.09
C LEU A 189 21.56 -7.89 -5.97
N THR A 190 20.83 -8.14 -7.05
CA THR A 190 19.78 -9.17 -7.10
C THR A 190 20.34 -10.57 -6.82
N GLU A 191 21.54 -10.85 -7.33
CA GLU A 191 22.22 -12.15 -7.16
C GLU A 191 23.14 -12.20 -5.92
N ARG A 192 23.38 -11.06 -5.26
CA ARG A 192 24.32 -10.98 -4.15
C ARG A 192 23.82 -11.73 -2.93
N VAL A 193 24.73 -12.51 -2.34
CA VAL A 193 24.55 -13.24 -1.07
C VAL A 193 25.46 -12.63 -0.02
N GLY A 194 24.94 -12.37 1.16
CA GLY A 194 25.71 -11.84 2.28
C GLY A 194 26.58 -12.91 2.97
N ALA A 195 27.42 -12.48 3.89
CA ALA A 195 28.32 -13.38 4.65
C ALA A 195 27.56 -14.43 5.49
N ASP A 196 26.28 -14.18 5.80
CA ASP A 196 25.38 -15.12 6.49
C ASP A 196 24.72 -16.15 5.57
N GLY A 197 25.10 -16.18 4.28
CA GLY A 197 24.59 -17.12 3.28
C GLY A 197 23.16 -16.80 2.78
N LYS A 198 22.59 -15.66 3.15
CA LYS A 198 21.27 -15.23 2.71
C LYS A 198 21.38 -14.22 1.57
N PRO A 199 20.36 -14.14 0.69
CA PRO A 199 20.26 -13.05 -0.27
C PRO A 199 20.31 -11.69 0.43
N VAL A 200 21.02 -10.73 -0.16
CA VAL A 200 21.16 -9.39 0.42
C VAL A 200 19.80 -8.74 0.63
N PHE A 201 18.91 -8.83 -0.37
CA PHE A 201 17.54 -8.36 -0.29
C PHE A 201 16.56 -9.48 -0.58
N GLN A 202 15.46 -9.54 0.16
CA GLN A 202 14.41 -10.52 -0.01
C GLN A 202 13.05 -9.98 0.47
N ILE A 203 11.98 -10.47 -0.15
CA ILE A 203 10.59 -10.23 0.29
C ILE A 203 9.99 -11.59 0.71
N PRO A 204 9.52 -11.72 1.96
CA PRO A 204 9.55 -10.75 3.07
C PRO A 204 10.95 -10.39 3.57
N LEU A 205 11.09 -9.15 4.05
CA LEU A 205 12.34 -8.55 4.55
C LEU A 205 13.07 -9.43 5.58
N ALA A 206 12.34 -10.15 6.42
CA ALA A 206 12.89 -11.02 7.46
C ALA A 206 13.85 -12.11 6.90
N PHE A 207 13.76 -12.43 5.62
CA PHE A 207 14.63 -13.38 4.93
C PHE A 207 15.87 -12.73 4.29
N SER A 208 15.98 -11.39 4.30
CA SER A 208 17.17 -10.66 3.83
C SER A 208 18.38 -10.93 4.71
N SER A 209 19.58 -10.78 4.12
CA SER A 209 20.84 -10.87 4.84
C SER A 209 20.98 -9.78 5.91
N ARG A 210 21.67 -10.14 7.00
CA ARG A 210 22.09 -9.20 8.06
C ARG A 210 23.57 -8.83 7.93
N ASP A 211 24.12 -8.97 6.75
CA ASP A 211 25.51 -8.61 6.47
C ASP A 211 25.78 -7.15 6.84
N PRO A 212 26.81 -6.85 7.66
CA PRO A 212 27.07 -5.50 8.16
C PRO A 212 27.29 -4.46 7.07
N ASP A 213 27.93 -4.83 5.95
CA ASP A 213 28.19 -3.90 4.85
C ASP A 213 26.90 -3.51 4.15
N THR A 214 25.99 -4.46 4.00
CA THR A 214 24.64 -4.20 3.46
C THR A 214 23.81 -3.37 4.42
N LEU A 215 23.83 -3.70 5.72
CA LEU A 215 23.09 -2.95 6.73
C LEU A 215 23.63 -1.51 6.88
N ALA A 216 24.90 -1.26 6.54
CA ALA A 216 25.46 0.09 6.56
C ALA A 216 24.79 1.06 5.57
N LEU A 217 24.14 0.55 4.50
CA LEU A 217 23.36 1.34 3.56
C LEU A 217 22.16 2.03 4.24
N ASP A 218 21.66 1.48 5.34
CA ASP A 218 20.58 2.09 6.11
C ASP A 218 20.97 3.37 6.86
N ARG A 219 22.27 3.67 6.96
CA ARG A 219 22.75 4.85 7.68
C ARG A 219 22.63 6.15 6.88
N ILE A 220 22.41 6.06 5.58
CA ILE A 220 22.33 7.19 4.67
C ILE A 220 21.05 7.15 3.83
N SER A 221 20.62 8.31 3.34
CA SER A 221 19.50 8.38 2.40
C SER A 221 19.90 7.89 1.01
N MET A 222 18.91 7.52 0.20
CA MET A 222 19.14 7.14 -1.19
C MET A 222 19.76 8.28 -2.00
N ARG A 223 19.40 9.53 -1.72
CA ARG A 223 20.01 10.69 -2.33
C ARG A 223 21.50 10.78 -2.00
N ALA A 224 21.87 10.62 -0.74
CA ALA A 224 23.26 10.65 -0.31
C ALA A 224 24.07 9.47 -0.89
N TRP A 225 23.42 8.31 -1.08
CA TRP A 225 24.04 7.18 -1.75
C TRP A 225 24.33 7.47 -3.24
N LEU A 226 23.36 8.03 -3.98
CA LEU A 226 23.56 8.43 -5.39
C LEU A 226 24.70 9.44 -5.53
N ASP A 227 24.77 10.42 -4.64
CA ASP A 227 25.85 11.43 -4.64
C ASP A 227 27.20 10.78 -4.35
N ARG A 228 27.28 9.86 -3.38
CA ARG A 228 28.50 9.10 -3.03
C ARG A 228 29.00 8.24 -4.19
N GLU A 229 28.11 7.56 -4.88
CA GLU A 229 28.45 6.71 -6.02
C GLU A 229 28.66 7.52 -7.33
N GLY A 230 28.52 8.85 -7.27
CA GLY A 230 28.77 9.75 -8.39
C GLY A 230 27.75 9.67 -9.51
N TYR A 231 26.51 9.29 -9.20
CA TYR A 231 25.41 9.38 -10.15
C TYR A 231 24.90 10.82 -10.26
N THR A 232 24.97 11.39 -11.45
CA THR A 232 24.65 12.81 -11.72
C THR A 232 23.56 13.00 -12.77
N SER A 233 23.22 11.96 -13.53
CA SER A 233 22.16 11.98 -14.56
C SER A 233 20.83 12.48 -13.99
N PRO A 234 20.23 13.53 -14.57
CA PRO A 234 18.91 13.99 -14.16
C PRO A 234 17.84 12.91 -14.34
N PHE A 235 17.91 12.13 -15.44
CA PHE A 235 16.96 11.08 -15.70
C PHE A 235 17.06 9.93 -14.69
N LEU A 236 18.28 9.44 -14.39
CA LEU A 236 18.44 8.40 -13.36
C LEU A 236 17.95 8.86 -11.99
N ARG A 237 18.25 10.11 -11.61
CA ARG A 237 17.78 10.67 -10.34
C ARG A 237 16.26 10.77 -10.28
N TRP A 238 15.61 11.10 -11.40
CA TRP A 238 14.17 11.06 -11.52
C TRP A 238 13.63 9.62 -11.41
N TYR A 239 14.25 8.66 -12.09
CA TYR A 239 13.85 7.24 -12.06
C TYR A 239 13.90 6.68 -10.63
N VAL A 240 14.99 6.96 -9.90
CA VAL A 240 15.11 6.55 -8.50
C VAL A 240 14.12 7.29 -7.59
N ARG A 241 13.86 8.57 -7.88
CA ARG A 241 12.83 9.34 -7.17
C ARG A 241 11.44 8.75 -7.38
N TYR A 242 11.10 8.41 -8.62
CA TYR A 242 9.85 7.73 -8.97
C TYR A 242 9.69 6.45 -8.14
N ALA A 243 10.67 5.57 -8.13
CA ALA A 243 10.66 4.33 -7.33
C ALA A 243 10.49 4.59 -5.82
N CYS A 244 11.17 5.59 -5.26
CA CYS A 244 11.02 5.95 -3.84
C CYS A 244 9.63 6.51 -3.51
N LEU A 245 9.05 7.28 -4.42
CA LEU A 245 7.69 7.79 -4.25
C LEU A 245 6.66 6.67 -4.40
N ASP A 246 6.81 5.78 -5.38
CA ASP A 246 5.91 4.67 -5.64
C ASP A 246 5.85 3.69 -4.45
N ASP A 247 6.99 3.20 -3.99
CA ASP A 247 7.05 2.12 -2.98
C ASP A 247 6.97 2.62 -1.53
N PHE A 248 7.35 3.90 -1.26
CA PHE A 248 7.44 4.44 0.11
C PHE A 248 6.68 5.76 0.30
N GLY A 249 6.20 6.35 -0.78
CA GLY A 249 5.58 7.67 -0.74
C GLY A 249 6.52 8.76 -0.24
N ALA A 250 7.83 8.63 -0.43
CA ALA A 250 8.82 9.54 0.14
C ALA A 250 9.92 9.92 -0.87
N GLU A 251 10.45 11.13 -0.74
CA GLU A 251 11.56 11.60 -1.58
C GLU A 251 12.86 10.84 -1.24
N PRO A 252 13.81 10.67 -2.19
CA PRO A 252 15.08 9.97 -1.95
C PRO A 252 15.91 10.51 -0.78
N GLU A 253 15.73 11.77 -0.40
CA GLU A 253 16.34 12.39 0.78
C GLU A 253 15.82 11.81 2.09
N GLU A 254 14.61 11.26 2.08
CA GLU A 254 13.88 10.74 3.24
C GLU A 254 13.83 9.21 3.28
N VAL A 255 14.27 8.53 2.23
CA VAL A 255 14.30 7.06 2.14
C VAL A 255 15.70 6.54 2.41
N SER A 256 15.82 5.50 3.25
CA SER A 256 17.07 4.76 3.46
C SER A 256 17.59 4.19 2.13
N ALA A 257 18.89 4.31 1.88
CA ALA A 257 19.50 3.69 0.71
C ALA A 257 19.30 2.17 0.70
N TRP A 258 19.29 1.52 1.86
CA TRP A 258 18.97 0.10 1.97
C TRP A 258 17.56 -0.19 1.43
N ALA A 259 16.57 0.57 1.87
CA ALA A 259 15.18 0.36 1.46
C ALA A 259 14.98 0.64 -0.05
N ALA A 260 15.54 1.72 -0.56
CA ALA A 260 15.45 2.03 -1.98
C ALA A 260 16.11 0.96 -2.86
N LEU A 261 17.29 0.46 -2.48
CA LEU A 261 17.95 -0.62 -3.20
C LEU A 261 17.21 -1.95 -3.06
N HIS A 262 16.54 -2.19 -1.92
CA HIS A 262 15.65 -3.33 -1.75
C HIS A 262 14.46 -3.31 -2.74
N TYR A 263 13.91 -2.13 -3.07
CA TYR A 263 12.89 -2.01 -4.11
C TYR A 263 13.35 -2.62 -5.43
N PHE A 264 14.56 -2.25 -5.88
CA PHE A 264 15.12 -2.71 -7.15
C PHE A 264 15.55 -4.18 -7.13
N ALA A 265 16.17 -4.63 -6.05
CA ALA A 265 16.81 -5.94 -6.00
C ALA A 265 16.06 -7.01 -5.16
N GLY A 266 14.97 -6.66 -4.50
CA GLY A 266 14.17 -7.60 -3.69
C GLY A 266 13.16 -8.41 -4.49
N ARG A 267 12.75 -7.94 -5.68
CA ARG A 267 11.80 -8.59 -6.59
C ARG A 267 12.57 -9.47 -7.57
N LYS A 268 12.80 -10.74 -7.18
CA LYS A 268 13.83 -11.61 -7.81
C LYS A 268 13.28 -12.69 -8.71
N LEU A 269 11.99 -12.95 -8.70
CA LEU A 269 11.45 -14.10 -9.39
C LEU A 269 11.63 -13.94 -10.91
N LYS A 270 12.46 -14.79 -11.50
CA LYS A 270 12.67 -14.89 -12.96
C LYS A 270 12.17 -16.26 -13.41
N THR A 271 11.12 -16.31 -14.21
CA THR A 271 10.65 -17.50 -14.91
C THR A 271 10.39 -17.19 -16.37
N PRO A 272 10.40 -18.16 -17.29
CA PRO A 272 10.13 -17.89 -18.70
C PRO A 272 8.79 -17.19 -18.96
N GLU A 273 7.77 -17.47 -18.12
CA GLU A 273 6.46 -16.87 -18.22
C GLU A 273 6.44 -15.40 -17.79
N LEU A 274 7.41 -14.97 -17.00
CA LEU A 274 7.55 -13.59 -16.51
C LEU A 274 8.49 -12.75 -17.39
N ASP A 275 8.80 -13.22 -18.62
CA ASP A 275 9.63 -12.45 -19.54
C ASP A 275 8.97 -11.09 -19.83
N GLY A 276 9.58 -10.04 -19.29
CA GLY A 276 9.10 -8.65 -19.42
C GLY A 276 7.96 -8.25 -18.49
N SER A 277 7.31 -9.15 -17.73
CA SER A 277 6.32 -8.76 -16.72
C SER A 277 6.55 -9.46 -15.39
N HIS A 278 6.68 -8.65 -14.35
CA HIS A 278 6.81 -9.15 -12.98
C HIS A 278 5.58 -8.85 -12.11
N PHE A 279 4.47 -8.35 -12.71
CA PHE A 279 3.29 -7.92 -11.99
C PHE A 279 2.11 -8.85 -12.22
N LEU A 280 1.47 -9.24 -11.11
CA LEU A 280 0.14 -9.82 -11.09
C LEU A 280 -0.85 -8.67 -10.87
N VAL A 281 -1.78 -8.52 -11.79
CA VAL A 281 -2.73 -7.40 -11.80
C VAL A 281 -4.16 -7.87 -12.07
N TRP A 282 -5.09 -7.14 -11.50
CA TRP A 282 -6.54 -7.33 -11.66
C TRP A 282 -7.20 -5.97 -11.83
N PRO A 283 -8.37 -5.89 -12.46
CA PRO A 283 -9.10 -4.61 -12.55
C PRO A 283 -9.30 -3.96 -11.18
N GLU A 284 -9.63 -4.75 -10.16
CA GLU A 284 -9.79 -4.30 -8.77
C GLU A 284 -8.46 -3.94 -8.08
N GLY A 285 -7.33 -4.11 -8.75
CA GLY A 285 -6.03 -4.06 -8.11
C GLY A 285 -5.91 -5.11 -6.99
N ASN A 286 -5.25 -4.78 -5.89
CA ASN A 286 -5.13 -5.68 -4.73
C ASN A 286 -6.47 -5.94 -4.01
N GLY A 287 -7.56 -5.28 -4.40
CA GLY A 287 -8.92 -5.61 -3.98
C GLY A 287 -9.29 -7.06 -4.27
N LYS A 288 -8.74 -7.66 -5.33
CA LYS A 288 -8.91 -9.08 -5.64
C LYS A 288 -8.35 -9.99 -4.55
N LEU A 289 -7.20 -9.63 -4.01
CA LEU A 289 -6.57 -10.38 -2.90
C LEU A 289 -7.37 -10.21 -1.59
N VAL A 290 -7.93 -9.02 -1.38
CA VAL A 290 -8.83 -8.74 -0.24
C VAL A 290 -10.09 -9.60 -0.31
N GLN A 291 -10.73 -9.69 -1.47
CA GLN A 291 -11.89 -10.57 -1.70
C GLN A 291 -11.53 -12.02 -1.35
N ALA A 292 -10.41 -12.51 -1.89
CA ALA A 292 -9.94 -13.87 -1.67
C ALA A 292 -9.64 -14.17 -0.19
N LEU A 293 -9.02 -13.24 0.53
CA LEU A 293 -8.78 -13.37 1.98
C LEU A 293 -10.09 -13.35 2.77
N SER A 294 -10.99 -12.41 2.47
CA SER A 294 -12.29 -12.26 3.15
C SER A 294 -13.14 -13.52 3.05
N GLU A 295 -13.25 -14.12 1.85
CA GLU A 295 -13.98 -15.37 1.63
C GLU A 295 -13.43 -16.53 2.44
N ARG A 296 -12.12 -16.57 2.65
CA ARG A 296 -11.41 -17.67 3.35
C ARG A 296 -11.27 -17.44 4.85
N ALA A 297 -11.42 -16.21 5.31
CA ALA A 297 -11.25 -15.84 6.72
C ALA A 297 -12.28 -16.49 7.65
N ARG A 298 -13.49 -16.83 7.15
CA ARG A 298 -14.59 -17.40 7.95
C ARG A 298 -14.86 -16.64 9.25
N ALA A 299 -14.69 -15.32 9.22
CA ALA A 299 -14.87 -14.44 10.36
C ALA A 299 -16.10 -13.57 10.21
N THR A 300 -16.73 -13.20 11.33
CA THR A 300 -17.81 -12.20 11.32
C THR A 300 -17.21 -10.80 11.29
N VAL A 301 -17.43 -10.05 10.23
CA VAL A 301 -16.97 -8.66 10.12
C VAL A 301 -18.05 -7.69 10.56
N THR A 302 -17.69 -6.77 11.45
CA THR A 302 -18.54 -5.65 11.84
C THR A 302 -17.93 -4.36 11.28
N HIS A 303 -18.60 -3.78 10.30
CA HIS A 303 -18.27 -2.48 9.72
C HIS A 303 -18.75 -1.33 10.60
N GLY A 304 -18.07 -0.19 10.55
CA GLY A 304 -18.39 0.98 11.37
C GLY A 304 -18.08 0.75 12.84
N ALA A 305 -17.10 -0.10 13.15
CA ALA A 305 -16.69 -0.43 14.51
C ALA A 305 -15.38 0.26 14.87
N LEU A 306 -15.45 1.44 15.50
CA LEU A 306 -14.28 2.14 16.01
C LEU A 306 -13.84 1.52 17.33
N VAL A 307 -12.75 0.75 17.33
CA VAL A 307 -12.14 0.29 18.58
C VAL A 307 -11.49 1.46 19.30
N THR A 308 -11.78 1.60 20.59
CA THR A 308 -11.39 2.75 21.43
C THR A 308 -10.42 2.40 22.53
N GLY A 309 -10.24 1.13 22.86
CA GLY A 309 -9.29 0.67 23.85
C GLY A 309 -9.32 -0.82 24.10
N LEU A 310 -8.22 -1.32 24.65
CA LEU A 310 -8.01 -2.72 25.01
C LEU A 310 -7.46 -2.79 26.44
N ASP A 311 -8.00 -3.70 27.24
CA ASP A 311 -7.48 -4.00 28.58
C ASP A 311 -7.47 -5.50 28.84
N THR A 312 -6.38 -6.00 29.38
CA THR A 312 -6.34 -7.37 29.93
C THR A 312 -7.09 -7.39 31.26
N ILE A 313 -8.08 -8.28 31.37
CA ILE A 313 -8.97 -8.38 32.51
C ILE A 313 -8.78 -9.71 33.24
N GLU A 314 -9.33 -9.81 34.47
CA GLU A 314 -9.33 -11.05 35.24
C GLU A 314 -9.94 -12.23 34.48
N GLY A 315 -9.46 -13.44 34.78
CA GLY A 315 -9.88 -14.66 34.08
C GLY A 315 -9.22 -14.89 32.71
N GLY A 316 -8.13 -14.15 32.43
CA GLY A 316 -7.31 -14.35 31.22
C GLY A 316 -8.05 -14.02 29.92
N ARG A 317 -8.77 -12.93 29.90
CA ARG A 317 -9.44 -12.38 28.74
C ARG A 317 -8.98 -10.95 28.46
N VAL A 318 -9.28 -10.47 27.26
CA VAL A 318 -9.07 -9.08 26.85
C VAL A 318 -10.42 -8.43 26.63
N GLU A 319 -10.68 -7.31 27.30
CA GLU A 319 -11.81 -6.45 26.99
C GLU A 319 -11.45 -5.56 25.81
N VAL A 320 -12.26 -5.60 24.76
CA VAL A 320 -12.19 -4.73 23.58
C VAL A 320 -13.36 -3.76 23.67
N ARG A 321 -13.06 -2.47 23.88
CA ARG A 321 -14.06 -1.40 23.85
C ARG A 321 -14.12 -0.83 22.44
N TRP A 322 -15.34 -0.62 21.93
CA TRP A 322 -15.55 -0.06 20.60
C TRP A 322 -16.86 0.71 20.50
N LEU A 323 -16.93 1.63 19.56
CA LEU A 323 -18.09 2.44 19.23
C LEU A 323 -18.66 1.97 17.89
N ASP A 324 -19.95 1.61 17.86
CA ASP A 324 -20.68 1.45 16.60
C ASP A 324 -20.98 2.85 16.05
N VAL A 325 -20.39 3.21 14.92
CA VAL A 325 -20.53 4.57 14.36
C VAL A 325 -21.92 4.86 13.80
N ARG A 326 -22.75 3.82 13.55
CA ARG A 326 -24.09 3.96 12.97
C ARG A 326 -25.09 4.48 14.00
N ASP A 327 -25.06 3.95 15.22
CA ASP A 327 -25.95 4.32 16.32
C ASP A 327 -25.23 5.11 17.44
N ARG A 328 -23.91 5.29 17.32
CA ARG A 328 -23.01 5.89 18.32
C ARG A 328 -23.07 5.17 19.69
N ALA A 329 -23.43 3.89 19.68
CA ALA A 329 -23.52 3.09 20.90
C ALA A 329 -22.13 2.54 21.27
N PRO A 330 -21.65 2.83 22.50
CA PRO A 330 -20.45 2.21 23.01
C PRO A 330 -20.72 0.74 23.36
N ARG A 331 -19.84 -0.13 22.91
CA ARG A 331 -19.93 -1.59 23.07
C ARG A 331 -18.65 -2.15 23.63
N ARG A 332 -18.71 -3.36 24.19
CA ARG A 332 -17.53 -4.10 24.64
C ARG A 332 -17.65 -5.59 24.30
N THR A 333 -16.53 -6.18 23.98
CA THR A 333 -16.40 -7.61 23.69
C THR A 333 -15.27 -8.20 24.52
N HIS A 334 -15.53 -9.30 25.22
CA HIS A 334 -14.50 -10.06 25.94
C HIS A 334 -13.98 -11.18 25.05
N ALA A 335 -12.72 -11.11 24.66
CA ALA A 335 -12.04 -12.10 23.81
C ALA A 335 -11.04 -12.95 24.61
N ARG A 336 -10.77 -14.17 24.15
CA ARG A 336 -9.68 -15.00 24.69
C ARG A 336 -8.33 -14.53 24.18
N ALA A 337 -8.30 -13.99 22.96
CA ALA A 337 -7.13 -13.33 22.37
C ALA A 337 -7.55 -12.20 21.42
N VAL A 338 -6.64 -11.26 21.19
CA VAL A 338 -6.85 -10.12 20.29
C VAL A 338 -5.67 -9.99 19.31
N VAL A 339 -5.97 -9.73 18.03
CA VAL A 339 -4.98 -9.29 17.05
C VAL A 339 -5.27 -7.82 16.71
N VAL A 340 -4.33 -6.93 17.00
CA VAL A 340 -4.44 -5.51 16.64
C VAL A 340 -3.80 -5.32 15.27
N ALA A 341 -4.62 -5.27 14.22
CA ALA A 341 -4.19 -5.09 12.83
C ALA A 341 -4.32 -3.62 12.40
N ALA A 342 -3.69 -2.74 13.16
CA ALA A 342 -3.73 -1.30 12.99
C ALA A 342 -2.31 -0.70 13.05
N PRO A 343 -2.09 0.50 12.46
CA PRO A 343 -0.81 1.18 12.51
C PRO A 343 -0.29 1.39 13.94
N ALA A 344 1.04 1.46 14.09
CA ALA A 344 1.68 1.62 15.40
C ALA A 344 1.14 2.82 16.20
N PHE A 345 0.85 3.94 15.54
CA PHE A 345 0.33 5.14 16.19
C PHE A 345 -1.11 4.98 16.72
N VAL A 346 -1.92 4.12 16.07
CA VAL A 346 -3.25 3.73 16.57
C VAL A 346 -3.09 2.75 17.73
N THR A 347 -2.29 1.69 17.52
CA THR A 347 -2.06 0.63 18.50
C THR A 347 -1.56 1.17 19.84
N ARG A 348 -0.69 2.21 19.84
CA ARG A 348 -0.24 2.91 21.04
C ARG A 348 -1.37 3.51 21.88
N ARG A 349 -2.44 3.96 21.21
CA ARG A 349 -3.60 4.53 21.89
C ARG A 349 -4.57 3.47 22.37
N LEU A 350 -4.72 2.40 21.59
CA LEU A 350 -5.61 1.30 21.94
C LEU A 350 -5.07 0.46 23.10
N PHE A 351 -3.75 0.27 23.17
CA PHE A 351 -3.06 -0.55 24.17
C PHE A 351 -1.84 0.19 24.74
N PRO A 352 -2.05 1.19 25.62
CA PRO A 352 -0.99 2.09 26.12
C PRO A 352 0.13 1.39 26.85
N SER A 353 -0.12 0.26 27.52
CA SER A 353 0.90 -0.52 28.24
C SER A 353 2.04 -1.02 27.34
N ALA A 354 1.78 -1.21 26.04
CA ALA A 354 2.79 -1.61 25.05
C ALA A 354 3.38 -0.43 24.26
N ALA A 355 2.94 0.80 24.52
CA ALA A 355 3.27 1.96 23.68
C ALA A 355 4.79 2.20 23.50
N ALA A 356 5.59 1.98 24.55
CA ALA A 356 7.04 2.17 24.51
C ALA A 356 7.78 1.11 23.66
N ARG A 357 7.16 -0.02 23.39
CA ARG A 357 7.73 -1.13 22.61
C ARG A 357 7.48 -1.02 21.10
N LEU A 358 6.49 -0.22 20.71
CA LEU A 358 6.09 -0.07 19.31
C LEU A 358 7.04 0.89 18.58
N PRO A 359 7.40 0.62 17.29
CA PRO A 359 8.27 1.49 16.53
C PRO A 359 7.63 2.83 16.23
N THR A 360 8.43 3.90 16.18
CA THR A 360 7.94 5.24 15.82
C THR A 360 8.05 5.43 14.30
N ARG A 361 7.03 5.03 13.57
CA ARG A 361 6.98 5.20 12.11
C ARG A 361 6.30 6.51 11.73
N THR A 362 6.84 7.19 10.73
CA THR A 362 6.14 8.23 9.99
C THR A 362 5.50 7.61 8.75
N SER A 363 4.37 8.17 8.31
CA SER A 363 3.65 7.67 7.14
C SER A 363 3.40 8.80 6.16
N SER A 364 3.48 8.51 4.87
CA SER A 364 3.16 9.46 3.81
C SER A 364 1.67 9.51 3.53
N PRO A 365 1.09 10.71 3.34
CA PRO A 365 -0.26 10.85 2.82
C PRO A 365 -0.26 10.70 1.30
N TRP A 366 -1.37 10.17 0.77
CA TRP A 366 -1.59 9.95 -0.65
C TRP A 366 -2.96 10.45 -1.08
N VAL A 367 -3.03 10.84 -2.34
CA VAL A 367 -4.27 11.05 -3.08
C VAL A 367 -4.36 9.99 -4.18
N VAL A 368 -5.52 9.32 -4.25
CA VAL A 368 -5.92 8.46 -5.36
C VAL A 368 -7.19 9.05 -5.96
N ALA A 369 -7.19 9.29 -7.27
CA ALA A 369 -8.35 9.82 -7.96
C ALA A 369 -8.80 8.87 -9.07
N ASN A 370 -10.03 8.38 -8.96
CA ASN A 370 -10.66 7.52 -9.94
C ASN A 370 -11.49 8.35 -10.92
N MET A 371 -11.01 8.45 -12.15
CA MET A 371 -11.61 9.20 -13.25
C MET A 371 -12.42 8.26 -14.14
N HIS A 372 -13.73 8.44 -14.16
CA HIS A 372 -14.64 7.64 -14.97
C HIS A 372 -14.73 8.23 -16.37
N VAL A 373 -14.45 7.40 -17.37
CA VAL A 373 -14.46 7.78 -18.79
C VAL A 373 -15.34 6.84 -19.60
N GLU A 374 -16.13 7.40 -20.54
CA GLU A 374 -17.08 6.62 -21.37
C GLU A 374 -16.40 5.93 -22.57
N ARG A 375 -15.17 6.30 -22.88
CA ARG A 375 -14.36 5.76 -23.98
C ARG A 375 -12.88 5.94 -23.69
N PRO A 376 -12.00 5.13 -24.29
CA PRO A 376 -10.56 5.29 -24.14
C PRO A 376 -10.12 6.71 -24.49
N ILE A 377 -9.27 7.28 -23.63
CA ILE A 377 -8.69 8.61 -23.89
C ILE A 377 -7.54 8.54 -24.92
N ASP A 378 -6.98 7.36 -25.10
CA ASP A 378 -5.89 7.09 -26.01
C ASP A 378 -6.00 5.62 -26.48
N PRO A 379 -5.89 5.32 -27.80
CA PRO A 379 -5.95 3.96 -28.29
C PRO A 379 -4.74 3.10 -27.89
N ASP A 380 -3.58 3.72 -27.64
CA ASP A 380 -2.31 3.05 -27.35
C ASP A 380 -1.96 3.07 -25.83
N MET A 381 -2.99 3.05 -24.97
CA MET A 381 -2.79 3.03 -23.53
C MET A 381 -2.08 1.78 -23.05
N ALA A 382 -1.07 2.00 -22.17
CA ALA A 382 -0.51 0.94 -21.34
C ALA A 382 -1.35 0.74 -20.07
N TRP A 383 -1.09 -0.33 -19.34
CA TRP A 383 -1.66 -0.53 -18.02
C TRP A 383 -1.27 0.63 -17.07
N ASP A 384 0.00 0.97 -16.99
CA ASP A 384 0.51 2.13 -16.24
C ASP A 384 1.04 3.21 -17.19
N SER A 385 0.64 4.44 -16.96
CA SER A 385 0.98 5.62 -17.76
C SER A 385 1.60 6.69 -16.86
N VAL A 386 2.92 6.79 -16.89
CA VAL A 386 3.74 7.65 -16.03
C VAL A 386 4.06 8.98 -16.73
N LEU A 387 4.10 10.07 -15.99
CA LEU A 387 4.48 11.39 -16.51
C LEU A 387 5.77 11.87 -15.84
N TYR A 388 6.79 12.15 -16.65
CA TYR A 388 8.12 12.54 -16.16
C TYR A 388 8.12 13.82 -15.31
N ASP A 389 7.44 14.87 -15.77
CA ASP A 389 7.44 16.19 -15.11
C ASP A 389 6.22 16.44 -14.22
N ALA A 390 5.45 15.38 -13.90
CA ALA A 390 4.25 15.50 -13.08
C ALA A 390 4.57 15.49 -11.57
N ALA A 391 3.66 16.05 -10.78
CA ALA A 391 3.72 15.96 -9.32
C ALA A 391 3.19 14.61 -8.81
N GLY A 392 2.26 13.99 -9.55
CA GLY A 392 1.81 12.62 -9.36
C GLY A 392 2.70 11.62 -10.08
N LEU A 393 2.40 10.34 -9.89
CA LEU A 393 3.16 9.24 -10.51
C LEU A 393 2.55 8.79 -11.84
N GLY A 394 1.34 9.27 -12.17
CA GLY A 394 0.62 8.88 -13.36
C GLY A 394 -0.72 8.22 -13.03
N TYR A 395 -1.14 7.29 -13.86
CA TYR A 395 -2.41 6.58 -13.68
C TYR A 395 -2.37 5.17 -14.27
N VAL A 396 -3.15 4.26 -13.69
CA VAL A 396 -3.41 2.92 -14.24
C VAL A 396 -4.80 2.87 -14.89
N ASP A 397 -4.93 2.06 -15.94
CA ASP A 397 -6.21 1.81 -16.63
C ASP A 397 -6.82 0.48 -16.15
N ALA A 398 -7.92 0.54 -15.40
CA ALA A 398 -8.62 -0.63 -14.91
C ALA A 398 -9.12 -1.57 -16.03
N ARG A 399 -9.39 -1.03 -17.24
CA ARG A 399 -9.84 -1.81 -18.39
C ARG A 399 -8.77 -2.74 -18.94
N HIS A 400 -7.48 -2.41 -18.77
CA HIS A 400 -6.37 -3.14 -19.38
C HIS A 400 -6.38 -4.65 -19.04
N GLN A 401 -6.89 -5.02 -17.86
CA GLN A 401 -6.97 -6.40 -17.39
C GLN A 401 -8.39 -6.99 -17.45
N LEU A 402 -9.36 -6.30 -18.09
CA LEU A 402 -10.68 -6.87 -18.29
C LEU A 402 -10.63 -7.98 -19.34
N THR A 403 -11.36 -9.06 -19.08
CA THR A 403 -11.52 -10.17 -20.05
C THR A 403 -12.57 -9.87 -21.11
N GLU A 404 -13.41 -8.87 -20.88
CA GLU A 404 -14.46 -8.42 -21.80
C GLU A 404 -14.16 -7.01 -22.28
N LEU A 405 -14.43 -6.76 -23.58
CA LEU A 405 -14.27 -5.42 -24.15
C LEU A 405 -15.30 -4.48 -23.55
N SER A 406 -14.83 -3.42 -22.91
CA SER A 406 -15.65 -2.32 -22.41
C SER A 406 -15.22 -1.01 -23.05
N ALA A 407 -16.19 -0.21 -23.48
CA ALA A 407 -15.91 1.17 -23.89
C ALA A 407 -15.60 2.06 -22.68
N ARG A 408 -16.23 1.75 -21.53
CA ARG A 408 -16.04 2.49 -20.27
C ARG A 408 -14.84 1.97 -19.54
N THR A 409 -14.12 2.87 -18.87
CA THR A 409 -13.06 2.49 -17.92
C THR A 409 -12.98 3.49 -16.78
N VAL A 410 -12.15 3.13 -15.78
CA VAL A 410 -11.72 4.01 -14.71
C VAL A 410 -10.21 4.14 -14.79
N LEU A 411 -9.74 5.38 -14.88
CA LEU A 411 -8.33 5.71 -14.79
C LEU A 411 -8.02 6.08 -13.35
N THR A 412 -7.14 5.34 -12.72
CA THR A 412 -6.76 5.55 -11.32
C THR A 412 -5.46 6.34 -11.27
N TYR A 413 -5.55 7.63 -11.04
CA TYR A 413 -4.40 8.49 -10.77
C TYR A 413 -3.95 8.36 -9.33
N TYR A 414 -2.64 8.45 -9.09
CA TYR A 414 -2.06 8.34 -7.77
C TYR A 414 -0.90 9.32 -7.55
N ARG A 415 -0.91 9.94 -6.35
CA ARG A 415 0.09 10.94 -5.97
C ARG A 415 0.48 10.80 -4.50
N ALA A 416 1.79 10.65 -4.26
CA ALA A 416 2.38 10.71 -2.94
C ALA A 416 2.72 12.16 -2.54
N TYR A 417 2.52 12.50 -1.27
CA TYR A 417 2.98 13.75 -0.69
C TYR A 417 4.24 13.48 0.15
N GLY A 418 5.32 13.14 -0.56
CA GLY A 418 6.54 12.53 -0.03
C GLY A 418 7.58 13.49 0.57
N GLY A 419 7.30 14.80 0.62
CA GLY A 419 8.22 15.79 1.14
C GLY A 419 8.53 15.65 2.64
N PRO A 420 9.40 16.51 3.20
CA PRO A 420 9.82 16.42 4.61
C PRO A 420 8.70 16.77 5.60
N ASP A 421 7.76 17.65 5.23
CA ASP A 421 6.61 18.04 6.07
C ASP A 421 5.35 17.21 5.76
N VAL A 422 5.38 15.92 6.09
CA VAL A 422 4.20 15.05 5.92
C VAL A 422 3.03 15.40 6.84
N VAL A 423 3.31 16.06 7.96
CA VAL A 423 2.25 16.50 8.90
C VAL A 423 1.48 17.67 8.32
N GLY A 424 2.18 18.67 7.79
CA GLY A 424 1.57 19.80 7.09
C GLY A 424 0.80 19.35 5.85
N ALA A 425 1.39 18.48 5.03
CA ALA A 425 0.72 17.91 3.85
C ALA A 425 -0.58 17.19 4.23
N ARG A 426 -0.56 16.33 5.25
CA ARG A 426 -1.76 15.63 5.76
C ARG A 426 -2.83 16.59 6.24
N LYS A 427 -2.46 17.61 7.03
CA LYS A 427 -3.41 18.64 7.50
C LYS A 427 -4.04 19.40 6.36
N GLY A 428 -3.24 19.75 5.34
CA GLY A 428 -3.72 20.41 4.13
C GLY A 428 -4.74 19.56 3.37
N LEU A 429 -4.44 18.27 3.16
CA LEU A 429 -5.33 17.35 2.45
C LEU A 429 -6.65 17.08 3.18
N VAL A 430 -6.65 17.03 4.51
CA VAL A 430 -7.87 16.82 5.31
C VAL A 430 -8.88 17.96 5.15
N VAL A 431 -8.41 19.17 4.90
CA VAL A 431 -9.28 20.37 4.76
C VAL A 431 -9.44 20.82 3.31
N ALA A 432 -8.73 20.21 2.37
CA ALA A 432 -8.83 20.57 0.96
C ALA A 432 -10.22 20.19 0.41
N PRO A 433 -10.93 21.12 -0.27
CA PRO A 433 -12.17 20.79 -0.94
C PRO A 433 -11.90 19.86 -2.14
N TRP A 434 -12.90 19.08 -2.51
CA TRP A 434 -12.82 18.15 -3.64
C TRP A 434 -12.36 18.84 -4.94
N GLU A 435 -12.91 20.01 -5.21
CA GLU A 435 -12.65 20.80 -6.42
C GLU A 435 -11.16 21.16 -6.56
N GLN A 436 -10.51 21.50 -5.44
CA GLN A 436 -9.07 21.79 -5.44
C GLN A 436 -8.26 20.54 -5.84
N ILE A 437 -8.55 19.39 -5.23
CA ILE A 437 -7.83 18.16 -5.51
C ILE A 437 -8.09 17.71 -6.96
N ALA A 438 -9.34 17.79 -7.42
CA ALA A 438 -9.70 17.43 -8.79
C ALA A 438 -8.98 18.33 -9.82
N ASN A 439 -8.89 19.62 -9.55
CA ASN A 439 -8.14 20.56 -10.40
C ASN A 439 -6.64 20.25 -10.41
N ASP A 440 -6.05 19.95 -9.25
CA ASP A 440 -4.62 19.57 -9.18
C ASP A 440 -4.33 18.33 -10.03
N VAL A 441 -5.22 17.32 -10.00
CA VAL A 441 -5.12 16.12 -10.83
C VAL A 441 -5.20 16.44 -12.32
N LEU A 442 -6.18 17.26 -12.72
CA LEU A 442 -6.36 17.64 -14.13
C LEU A 442 -5.18 18.46 -14.65
N LEU A 443 -4.65 19.39 -13.86
CA LEU A 443 -3.47 20.19 -14.21
C LEU A 443 -2.22 19.32 -14.36
N ASP A 444 -2.08 18.30 -13.51
CA ASP A 444 -0.95 17.39 -13.55
C ASP A 444 -0.96 16.50 -14.81
N LEU A 445 -2.13 16.09 -15.28
CA LEU A 445 -2.31 15.25 -16.46
C LEU A 445 -2.45 16.05 -17.78
N ALA A 446 -2.72 17.35 -17.71
CA ALA A 446 -2.96 18.20 -18.89
C ALA A 446 -1.84 18.19 -19.95
N PRO A 447 -0.53 18.12 -19.59
CA PRO A 447 0.54 18.05 -20.60
C PRO A 447 0.42 16.85 -21.54
N ALA A 448 -0.04 15.70 -21.02
CA ALA A 448 -0.20 14.47 -21.77
C ALA A 448 -1.61 14.30 -22.36
N HIS A 449 -2.61 14.88 -21.69
CA HIS A 449 -4.03 14.73 -22.03
C HIS A 449 -4.77 16.07 -21.92
N PRO A 450 -4.55 17.01 -22.84
CA PRO A 450 -5.16 18.37 -22.76
C PRO A 450 -6.69 18.35 -22.80
N GLU A 451 -7.29 17.33 -23.41
CA GLU A 451 -8.75 17.17 -23.53
C GLU A 451 -9.37 16.30 -22.44
N LEU A 452 -8.57 15.84 -21.45
CA LEU A 452 -9.02 14.88 -20.43
C LEU A 452 -10.27 15.36 -19.69
N ARG A 453 -10.32 16.67 -19.32
CA ARG A 453 -11.48 17.27 -18.65
C ARG A 453 -12.79 17.06 -19.44
N GLU A 454 -12.70 16.99 -20.75
CA GLU A 454 -13.86 16.80 -21.63
C GLU A 454 -14.35 15.36 -21.69
N GLN A 455 -13.49 14.43 -21.37
CA GLN A 455 -13.73 12.99 -21.48
C GLN A 455 -14.16 12.37 -20.16
N ILE A 456 -13.84 13.02 -19.04
CA ILE A 456 -14.21 12.56 -17.70
C ILE A 456 -15.67 12.93 -17.41
N THR A 457 -16.46 11.95 -16.99
CA THR A 457 -17.85 12.15 -16.54
C THR A 457 -17.94 12.34 -15.02
N ARG A 458 -17.01 11.76 -14.27
CA ARG A 458 -16.95 11.82 -12.80
C ARG A 458 -15.51 11.58 -12.33
N MET A 459 -15.14 12.23 -11.21
CA MET A 459 -13.87 11.98 -10.52
C MET A 459 -14.13 11.79 -9.03
N ASP A 460 -13.96 10.58 -8.53
CA ASP A 460 -13.98 10.32 -7.09
C ASP A 460 -12.55 10.33 -6.54
N VAL A 461 -12.34 10.96 -5.40
CA VAL A 461 -11.02 11.14 -4.77
C VAL A 461 -10.98 10.43 -3.44
N CYS A 462 -9.93 9.66 -3.19
CA CYS A 462 -9.62 9.09 -1.88
C CYS A 462 -8.38 9.76 -1.30
N VAL A 463 -8.48 10.24 -0.06
CA VAL A 463 -7.35 10.82 0.69
C VAL A 463 -6.91 9.84 1.76
N TRP A 464 -5.74 9.24 1.57
CA TRP A 464 -5.10 8.36 2.54
C TRP A 464 -4.14 9.17 3.41
N GLY A 465 -4.55 9.55 4.61
CA GLY A 465 -3.72 10.37 5.49
C GLY A 465 -2.46 9.65 6.01
N HIS A 466 -2.48 8.33 6.08
CA HIS A 466 -1.41 7.47 6.60
C HIS A 466 -1.27 6.23 5.73
N ALA A 467 -0.98 6.41 4.43
CA ALA A 467 -1.00 5.33 3.46
C ALA A 467 0.16 4.35 3.64
N MET A 468 1.39 4.85 3.71
CA MET A 468 2.59 4.01 3.65
C MET A 468 3.61 4.43 4.71
N PRO A 469 4.18 3.47 5.50
CA PRO A 469 5.32 3.75 6.35
C PRO A 469 6.53 4.17 5.52
N ARG A 470 7.32 5.09 6.07
CA ARG A 470 8.53 5.62 5.45
C ARG A 470 9.76 4.96 6.06
N PRO A 471 10.51 4.14 5.31
CA PRO A 471 11.76 3.55 5.79
C PRO A 471 12.89 4.60 5.73
N ARG A 472 12.95 5.46 6.73
CA ARG A 472 13.98 6.50 6.84
C ARG A 472 15.34 5.90 7.20
N PRO A 473 16.46 6.61 6.95
CA PRO A 473 17.78 6.19 7.44
C PRO A 473 17.72 5.81 8.92
N GLY A 474 18.22 4.62 9.26
CA GLY A 474 18.19 4.05 10.60
C GLY A 474 16.98 3.17 10.92
N PHE A 475 16.04 2.96 9.98
CA PHE A 475 14.82 2.17 10.23
C PHE A 475 15.11 0.71 10.56
N LEU A 476 16.22 0.14 10.10
CA LEU A 476 16.63 -1.22 10.44
C LEU A 476 17.02 -1.38 11.91
N GLY A 477 17.41 -0.30 12.58
CA GLY A 477 17.65 -0.28 14.03
C GLY A 477 16.38 -0.51 14.88
N GLU A 478 15.19 -0.37 14.29
CA GLU A 478 13.90 -0.67 14.94
C GLU A 478 13.47 -2.13 14.81
N GLN A 479 14.41 -3.03 14.52
CA GLN A 479 14.28 -4.50 14.51
C GLN A 479 13.25 -5.08 13.51
N PRO A 480 13.21 -4.63 12.24
CA PRO A 480 12.25 -5.15 11.27
C PRO A 480 12.47 -6.62 10.89
N PHE A 481 13.67 -7.15 11.12
CA PHE A 481 13.98 -8.59 10.90
C PHE A 481 13.38 -9.50 11.99
N GLU A 482 13.16 -8.97 13.18
CA GLU A 482 12.58 -9.66 14.34
C GLU A 482 11.42 -8.83 14.90
N PRO A 483 10.31 -8.76 14.15
CA PRO A 483 9.24 -7.83 14.49
C PRO A 483 8.59 -8.18 15.82
N LEU A 484 8.27 -7.13 16.59
CA LEU A 484 7.47 -7.24 17.80
C LEU A 484 6.07 -7.78 17.44
N VAL A 485 5.76 -8.99 17.88
CA VAL A 485 4.46 -9.63 17.59
C VAL A 485 3.56 -9.58 18.81
N LEU A 486 3.99 -10.11 19.95
CA LEU A 486 3.20 -10.13 21.17
C LEU A 486 3.37 -8.82 21.96
N LEU A 487 2.27 -8.10 22.14
CA LEU A 487 2.18 -6.95 23.05
C LEU A 487 1.89 -7.40 24.47
N ASP A 488 1.20 -8.52 24.62
CA ASP A 488 0.88 -9.24 25.86
C ASP A 488 0.68 -10.72 25.48
N GLU A 489 0.56 -11.63 26.45
CA GLU A 489 0.34 -13.06 26.22
C GLU A 489 -0.87 -13.36 25.32
N ARG A 490 -1.85 -12.46 25.27
CA ARG A 490 -3.13 -12.60 24.55
C ARG A 490 -3.38 -11.52 23.51
N VAL A 491 -2.46 -10.58 23.36
CA VAL A 491 -2.59 -9.45 22.42
C VAL A 491 -1.42 -9.47 21.47
N ALA A 492 -1.68 -9.76 20.20
CA ALA A 492 -0.68 -9.66 19.15
C ALA A 492 -0.91 -8.40 18.30
N TRP A 493 0.17 -7.89 17.74
CA TRP A 493 0.15 -6.78 16.78
C TRP A 493 0.54 -7.26 15.39
N ALA A 494 -0.18 -6.80 14.36
CA ALA A 494 0.02 -7.17 12.97
C ALA A 494 -0.15 -5.95 12.06
N HIS A 495 0.92 -5.47 11.44
CA HIS A 495 0.85 -4.34 10.51
C HIS A 495 2.12 -4.23 9.66
N ALA A 496 2.04 -3.58 8.49
CA ALA A 496 3.20 -3.22 7.66
C ALA A 496 4.21 -2.29 8.36
N ASP A 497 3.82 -1.62 9.44
CA ASP A 497 4.73 -0.86 10.30
C ASP A 497 5.76 -1.75 11.01
N GLN A 498 5.51 -3.05 11.18
CA GLN A 498 6.49 -3.97 11.80
C GLN A 498 7.79 -4.01 11.00
N PRO A 499 7.78 -4.42 9.72
CA PRO A 499 8.96 -4.34 8.87
C PRO A 499 9.27 -2.90 8.42
N GLY A 500 8.30 -1.98 8.45
CA GLY A 500 8.45 -0.62 7.98
C GLY A 500 8.35 -0.45 6.47
N MET A 501 7.77 -1.44 5.78
CA MET A 501 7.59 -1.47 4.33
C MET A 501 6.15 -1.83 3.98
N ALA A 502 5.51 -1.03 3.12
CA ALA A 502 4.09 -1.16 2.78
C ALA A 502 3.84 -2.19 1.66
N LEU A 503 4.41 -3.39 1.78
CA LEU A 503 4.23 -4.48 0.83
C LEU A 503 3.10 -5.40 1.26
N PHE A 504 2.40 -6.00 0.28
CA PHE A 504 1.35 -6.98 0.52
C PHE A 504 1.87 -8.18 1.33
N GLU A 505 3.00 -8.75 0.91
CA GLU A 505 3.63 -9.91 1.53
C GLU A 505 4.04 -9.64 2.98
N GLU A 506 4.52 -8.43 3.27
CA GLU A 506 4.87 -8.01 4.63
C GLU A 506 3.64 -7.91 5.53
N SER A 507 2.60 -7.28 5.04
CA SER A 507 1.34 -7.16 5.77
C SER A 507 0.71 -8.53 6.02
N GLN A 508 0.73 -9.40 5.02
CA GLN A 508 0.19 -10.75 5.11
C GLN A 508 1.00 -11.62 6.08
N ALA A 509 2.33 -11.63 5.96
CA ALA A 509 3.21 -12.35 6.87
C ALA A 509 3.04 -11.88 8.32
N SER A 510 2.86 -10.58 8.52
CA SER A 510 2.56 -9.98 9.84
C SER A 510 1.27 -10.54 10.43
N GLY A 511 0.19 -10.60 9.65
CA GLY A 511 -1.09 -11.17 10.07
C GLY A 511 -1.00 -12.66 10.41
N VAL A 512 -0.35 -13.46 9.56
CA VAL A 512 -0.13 -14.90 9.80
C VAL A 512 0.67 -15.10 11.09
N ARG A 513 1.75 -14.36 11.28
CA ARG A 513 2.60 -14.43 12.46
C ARG A 513 1.84 -14.08 13.74
N ALA A 514 0.99 -13.07 13.71
CA ALA A 514 0.17 -12.68 14.85
C ALA A 514 -0.87 -13.76 15.22
N ALA A 515 -1.51 -14.38 14.22
CA ALA A 515 -2.42 -15.51 14.44
C ALA A 515 -1.70 -16.72 15.08
N GLU A 516 -0.51 -17.05 14.59
CA GLU A 516 0.30 -18.14 15.14
C GLU A 516 0.78 -17.82 16.57
N ALA A 517 1.09 -16.57 16.86
CA ALA A 517 1.55 -16.14 18.19
C ALA A 517 0.45 -16.19 19.26
N VAL A 518 -0.82 -15.97 18.93
CA VAL A 518 -1.92 -16.07 19.89
C VAL A 518 -2.48 -17.48 20.03
N ALA A 519 -2.11 -18.41 19.17
CA ALA A 519 -2.62 -19.79 19.18
C ALA A 519 -2.41 -20.52 20.52
N PRO A 520 -1.24 -20.41 21.21
CA PRO A 520 -1.05 -21.02 22.52
C PRO A 520 -2.04 -20.50 23.58
N ALA A 521 -2.33 -19.21 23.60
CA ALA A 521 -3.29 -18.62 24.53
C ALA A 521 -4.74 -19.09 24.29
N LEU A 522 -5.03 -19.57 23.07
CA LEU A 522 -6.30 -20.17 22.68
C LEU A 522 -6.35 -21.67 22.97
N GLY A 523 -5.22 -22.31 23.31
CA GLY A 523 -5.12 -23.75 23.50
C GLY A 523 -5.27 -24.52 22.19
N ILE A 524 -4.85 -23.97 21.05
CA ILE A 524 -4.97 -24.60 19.73
C ILE A 524 -3.59 -24.81 19.09
N ALA A 525 -3.51 -25.80 18.21
CA ALA A 525 -2.36 -26.04 17.34
C ALA A 525 -2.76 -25.75 15.88
N LEU A 526 -2.06 -24.83 15.25
CA LEU A 526 -2.32 -24.44 13.85
C LEU A 526 -1.52 -25.25 12.83
N GLY A 527 -0.78 -26.29 13.27
CA GLY A 527 0.11 -27.09 12.44
C GLY A 527 1.40 -26.33 12.07
N SER A 528 2.00 -26.67 10.91
CA SER A 528 3.21 -25.97 10.44
C SER A 528 2.94 -24.51 10.16
N THR A 529 3.97 -23.66 10.34
CA THR A 529 3.90 -22.25 9.97
C THR A 529 3.64 -22.08 8.46
N TRP A 530 2.99 -20.99 8.10
CA TRP A 530 2.80 -20.58 6.71
C TRP A 530 3.86 -19.55 6.25
N LEU A 531 4.86 -19.29 7.08
CA LEU A 531 5.96 -18.36 6.81
C LEU A 531 7.25 -19.07 6.45
#